data_0b4229c85a2c2062ad0a9744e19bea7c
#
_entry.id   0b4229c85a2c2062ad0a9744e19bea7c
#
_cell.length_a   1.000
_cell.length_b   1.000
_cell.length_c   1.000
_cell.angle_alpha   90.00
_cell.angle_beta   90.00
_cell.angle_gamma   90.00
#
_symmetry.space_group_name_H-M   'P 1'
#
loop_
_entity.id
_entity.type
_entity.pdbx_description
1 polymer ?
#
loop_
_entity_poly.entity_id
_entity_poly.type
_entity_poly.pdbx_seq_one_letter_code
_entity_poly.pdbx_strand_id
1 'polypeptide(L)'
;MDLDVDQAQNVDDLKTLYERYAANSDYIFIDSAGYSPNDSVHIGKMRTVFNVKNMNESIYLTFAAGTGARDLENILRNYDVFGYKSVIVTKCDETTSFGQLISVLSQKDKKIAWITTGQDVLGTMQKATAAWFLKNLTEFKIDTDTIEKKYGIADKETGSLF
;
A
#
# COMPACT_ATOMS: atom_id res chain seq x y z
N MET A 1 -1.66 8.61 -22.58
CA MET A 1 -2.87 8.76 -21.75
C MET A 1 -2.71 10.09 -21.03
N ASP A 2 -3.47 11.09 -21.47
CA ASP A 2 -3.42 12.39 -20.82
C ASP A 2 -4.35 12.31 -19.60
N LEU A 3 -3.76 12.44 -18.42
CA LEU A 3 -4.48 12.52 -17.14
C LEU A 3 -4.42 13.97 -16.67
N ASP A 4 -5.56 14.50 -16.26
CA ASP A 4 -5.60 15.77 -15.57
C ASP A 4 -4.92 15.64 -14.20
N VAL A 5 -3.92 16.45 -13.92
CA VAL A 5 -3.18 16.46 -12.66
C VAL A 5 -3.23 17.86 -12.06
N ASP A 6 -3.81 17.98 -10.88
CA ASP A 6 -3.86 19.19 -10.10
C ASP A 6 -3.12 19.03 -8.77
N GLN A 7 -2.72 20.13 -8.17
CA GLN A 7 -2.03 20.12 -6.88
C GLN A 7 -2.88 20.82 -5.81
N ALA A 8 -3.14 20.14 -4.70
CA ALA A 8 -3.74 20.69 -3.50
C ALA A 8 -2.64 21.04 -2.48
N GLN A 9 -2.66 22.26 -1.94
CA GLN A 9 -1.71 22.71 -0.92
C GLN A 9 -2.31 22.70 0.48
N ASN A 10 -3.63 22.68 0.58
CA ASN A 10 -4.38 22.72 1.83
C ASN A 10 -5.70 21.95 1.71
N VAL A 11 -6.45 21.87 2.81
CA VAL A 11 -7.72 21.13 2.87
C VAL A 11 -8.80 21.72 1.95
N ASP A 12 -8.84 23.03 1.79
CA ASP A 12 -9.85 23.70 0.97
C ASP A 12 -9.58 23.45 -0.53
N ASP A 13 -8.31 23.49 -0.94
CA ASP A 13 -7.89 23.10 -2.29
C ASP A 13 -8.30 21.66 -2.59
N LEU A 14 -7.95 20.73 -1.69
CA LEU A 14 -8.28 19.31 -1.88
C LEU A 14 -9.78 19.09 -1.98
N LYS A 15 -10.56 19.75 -1.13
CA LYS A 15 -12.02 19.69 -1.17
C LYS A 15 -12.57 20.19 -2.50
N THR A 16 -12.11 21.36 -2.97
CA THR A 16 -12.55 21.95 -4.23
C THR A 16 -12.22 21.05 -5.42
N LEU A 17 -11.01 20.50 -5.46
CA LEU A 17 -10.57 19.58 -6.51
C LEU A 17 -11.37 18.27 -6.46
N TYR A 18 -11.58 17.72 -5.27
CA TYR A 18 -12.38 16.50 -5.10
C TYR A 18 -13.81 16.72 -5.60
N GLU A 19 -14.49 17.79 -5.22
CA GLU A 19 -15.85 18.11 -5.66
C GLU A 19 -15.93 18.28 -7.20
N ARG A 20 -14.91 18.89 -7.81
CA ARG A 20 -14.83 19.07 -9.26
C ARG A 20 -14.72 17.76 -10.01
N TYR A 21 -13.86 16.84 -9.54
CA TYR A 21 -13.62 15.57 -10.21
C TYR A 21 -14.63 14.48 -9.87
N ALA A 22 -15.20 14.47 -8.68
CA ALA A 22 -16.15 13.43 -8.22
C ALA A 22 -17.42 13.33 -9.08
N ALA A 23 -17.81 14.43 -9.76
CA ALA A 23 -18.96 14.43 -10.64
C ALA A 23 -18.74 13.69 -11.96
N ASN A 24 -17.48 13.57 -12.42
CA ASN A 24 -17.16 13.11 -13.79
C ASN A 24 -16.07 12.02 -13.84
N SER A 25 -15.64 11.49 -12.68
CA SER A 25 -14.56 10.49 -12.61
C SER A 25 -14.99 9.28 -11.81
N ASP A 26 -14.71 8.09 -12.31
CA ASP A 26 -14.93 6.83 -11.60
C ASP A 26 -13.91 6.64 -10.48
N TYR A 27 -12.69 7.16 -10.65
CA TYR A 27 -11.59 7.07 -9.70
C TYR A 27 -10.84 8.40 -9.62
N ILE A 28 -10.48 8.79 -8.40
CA ILE A 28 -9.61 9.92 -8.10
C ILE A 28 -8.42 9.38 -7.32
N PHE A 29 -7.21 9.52 -7.88
CA PHE A 29 -5.98 9.14 -7.20
C PHE A 29 -5.38 10.37 -6.53
N ILE A 30 -5.07 10.25 -5.23
CA ILE A 30 -4.45 11.31 -4.45
C ILE A 30 -3.07 10.82 -4.02
N ASP A 31 -2.03 11.39 -4.64
CA ASP A 31 -0.64 11.12 -4.27
C ASP A 31 -0.17 12.14 -3.23
N SER A 32 0.45 11.66 -2.17
CA SER A 32 0.95 12.50 -1.08
C SER A 32 2.47 12.59 -1.08
N ALA A 33 3.01 13.71 -0.63
CA ALA A 33 4.44 13.80 -0.36
C ALA A 33 4.88 12.74 0.66
N GLY A 34 5.99 12.05 0.39
CA GLY A 34 6.63 11.14 1.33
C GLY A 34 7.44 11.91 2.36
N TYR A 35 7.13 11.73 3.64
CA TYR A 35 7.90 12.30 4.75
C TYR A 35 8.61 11.20 5.55
N SER A 36 9.70 11.58 6.20
CA SER A 36 10.33 10.68 7.18
C SER A 36 9.31 10.31 8.28
N PRO A 37 9.22 9.04 8.69
CA PRO A 37 8.33 8.64 9.78
C PRO A 37 8.63 9.36 11.09
N ASN A 38 9.82 9.93 11.25
CA ASN A 38 10.20 10.70 12.43
C ASN A 38 9.81 12.18 12.34
N ASP A 39 9.29 12.64 11.20
CA ASP A 39 8.86 14.01 10.99
C ASP A 39 7.37 14.19 11.34
N SER A 40 7.09 14.21 12.63
CA SER A 40 5.72 14.33 13.15
C SER A 40 5.04 15.65 12.74
N VAL A 41 5.81 16.72 12.48
CA VAL A 41 5.27 18.03 12.09
C VAL A 41 4.66 17.96 10.69
N HIS A 42 5.40 17.42 9.72
CA HIS A 42 4.91 17.30 8.35
C HIS A 42 3.82 16.23 8.23
N ILE A 43 3.93 15.11 8.95
CA ILE A 43 2.88 14.09 9.05
C ILE A 43 1.59 14.71 9.62
N GLY A 44 1.67 15.53 10.67
CA GLY A 44 0.52 16.23 11.23
C GLY A 44 -0.12 17.23 10.26
N LYS A 45 0.68 17.98 9.52
CA LYS A 45 0.18 18.90 8.46
C LYS A 45 -0.52 18.12 7.35
N MET A 46 0.08 17.05 6.86
CA MET A 46 -0.50 16.19 5.83
C MET A 46 -1.84 15.60 6.28
N ARG A 47 -1.95 15.14 7.52
CA ARG A 47 -3.22 14.66 8.10
C ARG A 47 -4.31 15.73 8.06
N THR A 48 -3.94 17.01 8.31
CA THR A 48 -4.89 18.11 8.25
C THR A 48 -5.42 18.30 6.82
N VAL A 49 -4.57 18.19 5.80
CA VAL A 49 -4.98 18.30 4.39
C VAL A 49 -5.97 17.19 4.02
N PHE A 50 -5.75 15.97 4.48
CA PHE A 50 -6.64 14.83 4.18
C PHE A 50 -7.94 14.81 5.02
N ASN A 51 -8.16 15.75 5.92
CA ASN A 51 -9.37 15.80 6.75
C ASN A 51 -10.54 16.47 6.01
N VAL A 52 -10.86 15.99 4.82
CA VAL A 52 -12.01 16.45 4.02
C VAL A 52 -13.26 15.65 4.42
N LYS A 53 -14.30 16.35 4.86
CA LYS A 53 -15.57 15.69 5.21
C LYS A 53 -16.27 15.14 3.97
N ASN A 54 -16.88 13.97 4.11
CA ASN A 54 -17.65 13.26 3.06
C ASN A 54 -16.81 12.77 1.87
N MET A 55 -15.50 12.73 2.00
CA MET A 55 -14.64 12.02 1.05
C MET A 55 -14.63 10.54 1.41
N ASN A 56 -15.00 9.68 0.45
CA ASN A 56 -14.96 8.22 0.64
C ASN A 56 -13.64 7.69 0.10
N GLU A 57 -12.59 7.82 0.91
CA GLU A 57 -11.24 7.44 0.54
C GLU A 57 -10.85 6.04 1.02
N SER A 58 -10.03 5.38 0.21
CA SER A 58 -9.28 4.18 0.61
C SER A 58 -7.80 4.56 0.72
N ILE A 59 -7.29 4.60 1.94
CA ILE A 59 -5.90 5.00 2.21
C ILE A 59 -5.00 3.76 2.21
N TYR A 60 -3.92 3.84 1.43
CA TYR A 60 -2.88 2.83 1.36
C TYR A 60 -1.55 3.43 1.79
N LEU A 61 -0.87 2.78 2.72
CA LEU A 61 0.51 3.13 3.05
C LEU A 61 1.45 2.38 2.11
N THR A 62 2.37 3.10 1.48
CA THR A 62 3.33 2.53 0.52
C THR A 62 4.74 2.53 1.10
N PHE A 63 5.43 1.39 1.02
CA PHE A 63 6.84 1.26 1.43
C PHE A 63 7.56 0.15 0.64
N ALA A 64 8.89 0.17 0.66
CA ALA A 64 9.71 -0.82 -0.05
C ALA A 64 9.81 -2.14 0.73
N ALA A 65 9.80 -3.27 0.02
CA ALA A 65 9.89 -4.62 0.60
C ALA A 65 11.17 -4.85 1.41
N GLY A 66 12.28 -4.21 1.02
CA GLY A 66 13.56 -4.27 1.73
C GLY A 66 13.64 -3.45 3.03
N THR A 67 12.54 -2.82 3.47
CA THR A 67 12.51 -2.06 4.72
C THR A 67 12.73 -2.99 5.91
N GLY A 68 13.74 -2.69 6.75
CA GLY A 68 14.03 -3.49 7.94
C GLY A 68 12.87 -3.50 8.93
N ALA A 69 12.72 -4.61 9.69
CA ALA A 69 11.57 -4.81 10.58
C ALA A 69 11.35 -3.65 11.55
N ARG A 70 12.42 -3.14 12.19
CA ARG A 70 12.34 -2.02 13.14
C ARG A 70 11.88 -0.72 12.49
N ASP A 71 12.38 -0.44 11.28
CA ASP A 71 11.99 0.76 10.53
C ASP A 71 10.56 0.64 10.04
N LEU A 72 10.15 -0.56 9.61
CA LEU A 72 8.78 -0.85 9.22
C LEU A 72 7.80 -0.64 10.38
N GLU A 73 8.11 -1.16 11.58
CA GLU A 73 7.30 -0.91 12.78
C GLU A 73 7.16 0.58 13.09
N ASN A 74 8.25 1.35 12.93
CA ASN A 74 8.24 2.79 13.14
C ASN A 74 7.37 3.51 12.10
N ILE A 75 7.48 3.14 10.82
CA ILE A 75 6.64 3.65 9.72
C ILE A 75 5.17 3.36 10.03
N LEU A 76 4.82 2.10 10.27
CA LEU A 76 3.44 1.69 10.52
C LEU A 76 2.82 2.45 11.69
N ARG A 77 3.57 2.63 12.79
CA ARG A 77 3.11 3.35 13.97
C ARG A 77 2.87 4.83 13.71
N ASN A 78 3.82 5.50 13.04
CA ASN A 78 3.76 6.96 12.88
C ASN A 78 2.74 7.38 11.81
N TYR A 79 2.49 6.53 10.81
CA TYR A 79 1.47 6.75 9.80
C TYR A 79 0.08 6.21 10.18
N ASP A 80 -0.07 5.53 11.33
CA ASP A 80 -1.37 5.00 11.78
C ASP A 80 -2.43 6.09 12.01
N VAL A 81 -2.00 7.32 12.19
CA VAL A 81 -2.87 8.51 12.30
C VAL A 81 -3.77 8.74 11.08
N PHE A 82 -3.44 8.15 9.92
CA PHE A 82 -4.26 8.22 8.71
C PHE A 82 -5.34 7.12 8.64
N GLY A 83 -5.33 6.16 9.55
CA GLY A 83 -6.36 5.11 9.61
C GLY A 83 -6.32 4.09 8.46
N TYR A 84 -5.18 3.99 7.74
CA TYR A 84 -5.03 2.99 6.67
C TYR A 84 -5.16 1.56 7.22
N LYS A 85 -5.80 0.68 6.47
CA LYS A 85 -5.94 -0.74 6.79
C LYS A 85 -5.08 -1.63 5.91
N SER A 86 -4.73 -1.14 4.73
CA SER A 86 -3.98 -1.89 3.73
C SER A 86 -2.73 -1.16 3.31
N VAL A 87 -1.73 -1.93 2.90
CA VAL A 87 -0.44 -1.42 2.44
C VAL A 87 -0.17 -1.84 0.99
N ILE A 88 0.67 -1.07 0.31
CA ILE A 88 1.26 -1.43 -0.98
C ILE A 88 2.75 -1.66 -0.74
N VAL A 89 3.23 -2.86 -1.05
CA VAL A 89 4.64 -3.21 -0.90
C VAL A 89 5.33 -3.09 -2.26
N THR A 90 6.27 -2.15 -2.34
CA THR A 90 7.00 -1.89 -3.58
C THR A 90 8.36 -2.57 -3.58
N LYS A 91 8.99 -2.66 -4.78
CA LYS A 91 10.37 -3.16 -4.94
C LYS A 91 10.55 -4.58 -4.41
N CYS A 92 9.55 -5.44 -4.64
CA CYS A 92 9.65 -6.83 -4.23
C CYS A 92 10.71 -7.61 -5.03
N ASP A 93 11.15 -7.09 -6.16
CA ASP A 93 12.27 -7.59 -6.98
C ASP A 93 13.65 -7.29 -6.38
N GLU A 94 13.75 -6.32 -5.46
CA GLU A 94 15.01 -5.93 -4.83
C GLU A 94 15.34 -6.74 -3.55
N THR A 95 14.44 -7.63 -3.09
CA THR A 95 14.65 -8.44 -1.89
C THR A 95 14.23 -9.89 -2.07
N THR A 96 14.89 -10.78 -1.35
CA THR A 96 14.54 -12.21 -1.27
C THR A 96 14.02 -12.62 0.11
N SER A 97 13.94 -11.67 1.05
CA SER A 97 13.57 -11.94 2.45
C SER A 97 12.27 -11.23 2.83
N PHE A 98 11.15 -11.95 2.75
CA PHE A 98 9.82 -11.43 3.08
C PHE A 98 9.35 -11.80 4.50
N GLY A 99 10.02 -12.71 5.19
CA GLY A 99 9.56 -13.25 6.47
C GLY A 99 9.36 -12.18 7.55
N GLN A 100 10.30 -11.25 7.69
CA GLN A 100 10.20 -10.16 8.66
C GLN A 100 9.05 -9.20 8.34
N LEU A 101 8.90 -8.84 7.07
CA LEU A 101 7.82 -7.98 6.60
C LEU A 101 6.44 -8.59 6.92
N ILE A 102 6.24 -9.86 6.55
CA ILE A 102 4.99 -10.58 6.82
C ILE A 102 4.72 -10.65 8.33
N SER A 103 5.74 -10.96 9.14
CA SER A 103 5.60 -11.05 10.59
C SER A 103 5.17 -9.72 11.21
N VAL A 104 5.80 -8.61 10.82
CA VAL A 104 5.46 -7.27 11.34
C VAL A 104 4.05 -6.86 10.93
N LEU A 105 3.67 -7.05 9.66
CA LEU A 105 2.35 -6.70 9.17
C LEU A 105 1.24 -7.52 9.84
N SER A 106 1.47 -8.84 10.01
CA SER A 106 0.54 -9.73 10.71
C SER A 106 0.32 -9.30 12.16
N GLN A 107 1.40 -8.97 12.90
CA GLN A 107 1.30 -8.48 14.29
C GLN A 107 0.56 -7.16 14.41
N LYS A 108 0.54 -6.34 13.37
CA LYS A 108 -0.14 -5.04 13.32
C LYS A 108 -1.51 -5.09 12.65
N ASP A 109 -2.00 -6.29 12.27
CA ASP A 109 -3.27 -6.48 11.54
C ASP A 109 -3.38 -5.57 10.31
N LYS A 110 -2.29 -5.49 9.53
CA LYS A 110 -2.24 -4.71 8.29
C LYS A 110 -2.24 -5.64 7.08
N LYS A 111 -3.15 -5.39 6.14
CA LYS A 111 -3.32 -6.20 4.93
C LYS A 111 -2.40 -5.70 3.82
N ILE A 112 -1.82 -6.63 3.05
CA ILE A 112 -1.11 -6.27 1.83
C ILE A 112 -2.11 -6.32 0.68
N ALA A 113 -2.42 -5.17 0.09
CA ALA A 113 -3.35 -5.09 -1.04
C ALA A 113 -2.64 -5.34 -2.37
N TRP A 114 -1.50 -4.70 -2.59
CA TRP A 114 -0.77 -4.74 -3.85
C TRP A 114 0.73 -4.88 -3.62
N ILE A 115 1.40 -5.44 -4.61
CA ILE A 115 2.87 -5.52 -4.68
C ILE A 115 3.35 -5.02 -6.03
N THR A 116 4.58 -4.48 -6.07
CA THR A 116 5.29 -4.20 -7.32
C THR A 116 6.60 -4.98 -7.39
N THR A 117 6.91 -5.50 -8.58
CA THR A 117 8.02 -6.44 -8.81
C THR A 117 8.95 -5.99 -9.94
N GLY A 118 9.04 -4.69 -10.19
CA GLY A 118 9.92 -4.15 -11.22
C GLY A 118 9.61 -2.68 -11.54
N GLN A 119 10.31 -2.14 -12.52
CA GLN A 119 10.24 -0.72 -12.92
C GLN A 119 9.23 -0.45 -14.03
N ASP A 120 8.82 -1.49 -14.77
CA ASP A 120 7.84 -1.32 -15.85
C ASP A 120 6.45 -1.07 -15.26
N VAL A 121 5.80 0.01 -15.69
CA VAL A 121 4.46 0.38 -15.21
C VAL A 121 3.42 -0.67 -15.58
N LEU A 122 3.59 -1.32 -16.74
CA LEU A 122 2.69 -2.37 -17.22
C LEU A 122 3.19 -3.76 -16.83
N GLY A 123 2.42 -4.46 -15.99
CA GLY A 123 2.68 -5.87 -15.66
C GLY A 123 3.52 -6.12 -14.41
N THR A 124 4.06 -5.09 -13.76
CA THR A 124 4.84 -5.27 -12.53
C THR A 124 4.06 -4.97 -11.26
N MET A 125 2.85 -4.43 -11.36
CA MET A 125 1.93 -4.25 -10.24
C MET A 125 0.86 -5.34 -10.26
N GLN A 126 0.69 -6.05 -9.15
CA GLN A 126 -0.29 -7.12 -9.00
C GLN A 126 -0.89 -7.15 -7.59
N LYS A 127 -2.07 -7.78 -7.47
CA LYS A 127 -2.64 -8.05 -6.14
C LYS A 127 -1.71 -8.93 -5.33
N ALA A 128 -1.57 -8.61 -4.06
CA ALA A 128 -0.82 -9.44 -3.14
C ALA A 128 -1.59 -10.75 -2.84
N THR A 129 -0.92 -11.89 -2.98
CA THR A 129 -1.50 -13.21 -2.68
C THR A 129 -0.60 -14.01 -1.75
N ALA A 130 -1.20 -14.89 -0.93
CA ALA A 130 -0.44 -15.80 -0.08
C ALA A 130 0.47 -16.71 -0.94
N ALA A 131 -0.05 -17.18 -2.06
CA ALA A 131 0.70 -18.01 -2.99
C ALA A 131 1.96 -17.29 -3.50
N TRP A 132 1.86 -16.01 -3.84
CA TRP A 132 3.01 -15.24 -4.31
C TRP A 132 4.10 -15.16 -3.24
N PHE A 133 3.75 -14.76 -2.01
CA PHE A 133 4.72 -14.66 -0.92
C PHE A 133 5.33 -16.02 -0.56
N LEU A 134 4.51 -17.07 -0.46
CA LEU A 134 5.01 -18.41 -0.14
C LEU A 134 5.99 -18.94 -1.20
N LYS A 135 5.73 -18.70 -2.49
CA LYS A 135 6.63 -19.10 -3.58
C LYS A 135 7.98 -18.34 -3.55
N ASN A 136 8.00 -17.13 -3.00
CA ASN A 136 9.18 -16.28 -2.93
C ASN A 136 9.92 -16.34 -1.57
N LEU A 137 9.54 -17.26 -0.66
CA LEU A 137 10.29 -17.55 0.55
C LEU A 137 11.48 -18.46 0.22
N THR A 138 12.68 -17.89 0.18
CA THR A 138 13.89 -18.59 -0.30
C THR A 138 14.50 -19.59 0.68
N GLU A 139 14.13 -19.56 1.95
CA GLU A 139 14.73 -20.40 3.01
C GLU A 139 13.99 -21.73 3.24
N PHE A 140 12.93 -22.01 2.49
CA PHE A 140 12.10 -23.20 2.67
C PHE A 140 12.07 -24.04 1.39
N LYS A 141 12.10 -25.38 1.54
CA LYS A 141 11.72 -26.28 0.45
C LYS A 141 10.22 -26.18 0.24
N ILE A 142 9.85 -25.52 -0.82
CA ILE A 142 8.46 -25.20 -1.14
C ILE A 142 7.97 -26.16 -2.22
N ASP A 143 6.90 -26.89 -1.92
CA ASP A 143 6.13 -27.60 -2.91
C ASP A 143 5.16 -26.61 -3.59
N THR A 144 5.60 -26.10 -4.74
CA THR A 144 4.86 -25.07 -5.50
C THR A 144 3.50 -25.59 -5.97
N ASP A 145 3.38 -26.90 -6.29
CA ASP A 145 2.13 -27.49 -6.78
C ASP A 145 1.09 -27.56 -5.67
N THR A 146 1.52 -27.91 -4.45
CA THR A 146 0.63 -27.90 -3.27
C THR A 146 0.19 -26.48 -2.92
N ILE A 147 1.08 -25.49 -3.01
CA ILE A 147 0.74 -24.09 -2.73
C ILE A 147 -0.27 -23.59 -3.75
N GLU A 148 -0.04 -23.80 -5.04
CA GLU A 148 -0.96 -23.37 -6.09
C GLU A 148 -2.34 -23.99 -5.92
N LYS A 149 -2.38 -25.31 -5.62
CA LYS A 149 -3.62 -26.04 -5.40
C LYS A 149 -4.40 -25.57 -4.17
N LYS A 150 -3.71 -25.13 -3.11
CA LYS A 150 -4.34 -24.75 -1.83
C LYS A 150 -4.67 -23.27 -1.74
N TYR A 151 -3.84 -22.42 -2.35
CA TYR A 151 -3.91 -20.97 -2.19
C TYR A 151 -4.03 -20.17 -3.49
N GLY A 152 -3.79 -20.79 -4.66
CA GLY A 152 -3.82 -20.12 -5.96
C GLY A 152 -5.23 -19.85 -6.50
N ILE A 153 -6.26 -20.50 -5.96
CA ILE A 153 -7.65 -20.38 -6.42
C ILE A 153 -8.47 -19.34 -5.60
N ALA A 154 -7.99 -18.95 -4.43
CA ALA A 154 -8.73 -18.12 -3.49
C ALA A 154 -8.93 -16.65 -3.94
N ASP A 155 -8.29 -16.23 -5.03
CA ASP A 155 -8.23 -14.81 -5.41
C ASP A 155 -9.38 -14.31 -6.28
N LYS A 156 -10.40 -15.12 -6.54
CA LYS A 156 -11.54 -14.64 -7.32
C LYS A 156 -12.60 -13.91 -6.49
N GLU A 157 -12.64 -14.10 -5.16
CA GLU A 157 -13.71 -13.55 -4.33
C GLU A 157 -13.29 -12.77 -3.07
N THR A 158 -12.05 -12.87 -2.60
CA THR A 158 -11.60 -12.14 -1.40
C THR A 158 -10.26 -11.47 -1.63
N GLY A 159 -10.27 -10.26 -2.14
CA GLY A 159 -9.08 -9.51 -2.55
C GLY A 159 -8.16 -9.04 -1.44
N SER A 160 -7.85 -9.86 -0.43
CA SER A 160 -6.94 -9.43 0.63
C SER A 160 -6.38 -10.60 1.42
N LEU A 161 -5.11 -10.54 1.73
CA LEU A 161 -4.33 -11.58 2.41
C LEU A 161 -4.42 -11.57 3.93
N PHE A 162 -5.06 -10.70 4.59
CA PHE A 162 -5.24 -10.69 6.05
C PHE A 162 -6.42 -9.79 6.42
#